data_8c905ea3d00f47f9583fbcc9cf11f22e
#
_entry.id   8c905ea3d00f47f9583fbcc9cf11f22e
#
_cell.length_a   1.000
_cell.length_b   1.000
_cell.length_c   1.000
_cell.angle_alpha   90.00
_cell.angle_beta   90.00
_cell.angle_gamma   90.00
#
_symmetry.space_group_name_H-M   'P 1'
#
loop_
_entity.id
_entity.type
_entity.pdbx_description
1 polymer ?
#
loop_
_entity_poly.entity_id
_entity_poly.type
_entity_poly.pdbx_seq_one_letter_code
_entity_poly.pdbx_strand_id
1 'polypeptide(L)'
;CMEDVEAIGLLKLDVLGLTTLTAQDRAFKWIERTTGVKPTQSTIPLDDPETFALLSSGEVTGVFQVESSGMRRTLREMQPTRFEEIVAVLGLYRPGPMEFIPNYIDRKHGREEVTYRHPALEPILAKTYGIIVYQEQIIRIAAELAGYTPGEADLMRQAVGKKKKGALQQQHARFVSGAMAREIPKDAAEGIFADIAAFANYGFNKSHGAAYAVLTLQTAYLKAHYPVQYMTSLLSVERANLEKTARLVAECHRLGIEVRPPDIQSSKVDFGIEPAADGGCAETAQRAAQPHHLPGAKDLAIRFGLGAIKNCGDGPAQVIVEARAESPFSDLDDFVRRVDLRQVNKRALECLIRAGTLDSL
;
A
#
# COMPACT_ATOMS: atom_id res chain seq x y z
N CYS A 1 -20.45 22.77 9.52
CA CYS A 1 -20.50 21.29 9.61
C CYS A 1 -20.77 20.71 8.22
N MET A 2 -20.52 19.40 7.97
CA MET A 2 -20.78 18.79 6.66
C MET A 2 -22.27 18.80 6.31
N GLU A 3 -23.12 18.51 7.27
CA GLU A 3 -24.57 18.54 7.09
C GLU A 3 -25.10 19.93 6.71
N ASP A 4 -24.52 21.00 7.23
CA ASP A 4 -24.91 22.38 6.88
C ASP A 4 -24.52 22.73 5.44
N VAL A 5 -23.33 22.24 5.00
CA VAL A 5 -22.85 22.44 3.62
C VAL A 5 -23.76 21.71 2.62
N GLU A 6 -24.17 20.49 2.93
CA GLU A 6 -25.10 19.71 2.12
C GLU A 6 -26.51 20.35 2.11
N ALA A 7 -26.97 20.86 3.26
CA ALA A 7 -28.28 21.52 3.38
C ALA A 7 -28.43 22.77 2.51
N ILE A 8 -27.34 23.48 2.23
CA ILE A 8 -27.34 24.65 1.33
C ILE A 8 -26.99 24.30 -0.12
N GLY A 9 -26.93 22.99 -0.46
CA GLY A 9 -26.72 22.51 -1.83
C GLY A 9 -25.25 22.55 -2.30
N LEU A 10 -24.29 22.68 -1.42
CA LEU A 10 -22.87 22.63 -1.73
C LEU A 10 -22.31 21.21 -1.57
N LEU A 11 -21.27 20.88 -2.35
CA LEU A 11 -20.54 19.62 -2.25
C LEU A 11 -19.19 19.85 -1.57
N LYS A 12 -18.91 19.07 -0.54
CA LYS A 12 -17.58 19.02 0.09
C LYS A 12 -16.70 18.00 -0.64
N LEU A 13 -15.54 18.44 -1.12
CA LEU A 13 -14.50 17.59 -1.70
C LEU A 13 -13.28 17.59 -0.79
N ASP A 14 -12.85 16.40 -0.36
CA ASP A 14 -11.63 16.23 0.40
C ASP A 14 -10.50 15.80 -0.56
N VAL A 15 -9.44 16.61 -0.64
CA VAL A 15 -8.25 16.31 -1.44
C VAL A 15 -7.13 15.88 -0.50
N LEU A 16 -6.71 14.62 -0.62
CA LEU A 16 -5.67 14.03 0.23
C LEU A 16 -4.44 13.67 -0.61
N GLY A 17 -3.25 14.06 -0.10
CA GLY A 17 -1.97 13.62 -0.68
C GLY A 17 -1.60 12.22 -0.21
N LEU A 18 -0.95 11.43 -1.08
CA LEU A 18 -0.39 10.12 -0.77
C LEU A 18 1.13 10.13 -0.98
N THR A 19 1.89 9.99 0.10
CA THR A 19 3.37 9.89 0.04
C THR A 19 3.83 8.68 -0.78
N THR A 20 3.02 7.63 -0.86
CA THR A 20 3.25 6.46 -1.71
C THR A 20 3.44 6.81 -3.18
N LEU A 21 2.67 7.79 -3.70
CA LEU A 21 2.83 8.24 -5.09
C LEU A 21 4.18 8.93 -5.31
N THR A 22 4.67 9.67 -4.32
CA THR A 22 6.01 10.26 -4.35
C THR A 22 7.09 9.19 -4.36
N ALA A 23 6.91 8.12 -3.57
CA ALA A 23 7.84 6.99 -3.55
C ALA A 23 7.85 6.26 -4.91
N GLN A 24 6.68 6.05 -5.52
CA GLN A 24 6.58 5.45 -6.87
C GLN A 24 7.27 6.30 -7.93
N ASP A 25 7.00 7.62 -7.98
CA ASP A 25 7.64 8.52 -8.94
C ASP A 25 9.17 8.52 -8.81
N ARG A 26 9.68 8.52 -7.58
CA ARG A 26 11.12 8.38 -7.30
C ARG A 26 11.66 7.03 -7.75
N ALA A 27 10.92 5.95 -7.51
CA ALA A 27 11.31 4.60 -7.94
C ALA A 27 11.38 4.51 -9.47
N PHE A 28 10.41 5.06 -10.19
CA PHE A 28 10.43 5.12 -11.66
C PHE A 28 11.66 5.85 -12.19
N LYS A 29 12.03 6.97 -11.59
CA LYS A 29 13.25 7.72 -11.95
C LYS A 29 14.53 6.93 -11.68
N TRP A 30 14.58 6.17 -10.58
CA TRP A 30 15.71 5.31 -10.28
C TRP A 30 15.80 4.12 -11.24
N ILE A 31 14.67 3.49 -11.57
CA ILE A 31 14.61 2.40 -12.54
C ILE A 31 15.11 2.89 -13.91
N GLU A 32 14.61 4.03 -14.39
CA GLU A 32 15.08 4.61 -15.66
C GLU A 32 16.60 4.84 -15.65
N ARG A 33 17.14 5.40 -14.58
CA ARG A 33 18.59 5.70 -14.45
C ARG A 33 19.46 4.44 -14.37
N THR A 34 18.99 3.38 -13.74
CA THR A 34 19.79 2.18 -13.47
C THR A 34 19.60 1.08 -14.51
N THR A 35 18.48 1.06 -15.22
CA THR A 35 18.14 -0.02 -16.17
C THR A 35 17.82 0.49 -17.58
N GLY A 36 17.59 1.78 -17.78
CA GLY A 36 17.09 2.36 -19.03
C GLY A 36 15.59 2.13 -19.30
N VAL A 37 14.90 1.36 -18.46
CA VAL A 37 13.45 1.10 -18.57
C VAL A 37 12.69 2.30 -18.00
N LYS A 38 11.65 2.73 -18.69
CA LYS A 38 10.73 3.82 -18.26
C LYS A 38 9.38 3.27 -17.80
N PRO A 39 9.27 2.79 -16.55
CA PRO A 39 7.99 2.36 -16.05
C PRO A 39 7.07 3.56 -15.79
N THR A 40 5.78 3.33 -15.94
CA THR A 40 4.73 4.26 -15.57
C THR A 40 3.66 3.50 -14.78
N GLN A 41 2.76 4.20 -14.12
CA GLN A 41 1.64 3.56 -13.42
C GLN A 41 0.81 2.65 -14.36
N SER A 42 0.64 3.04 -15.62
CA SER A 42 -0.14 2.28 -16.61
C SER A 42 0.60 1.09 -17.23
N THR A 43 1.92 1.02 -17.11
CA THR A 43 2.71 -0.11 -17.65
C THR A 43 2.94 -1.22 -16.65
N ILE A 44 2.61 -1.01 -15.38
CA ILE A 44 2.70 -2.06 -14.36
C ILE A 44 1.50 -3.00 -14.50
N PRO A 45 1.70 -4.31 -14.74
CA PRO A 45 0.62 -5.28 -14.84
C PRO A 45 -0.05 -5.49 -13.47
N LEU A 46 -1.35 -5.79 -13.49
CA LEU A 46 -2.13 -6.08 -12.28
C LEU A 46 -2.32 -7.58 -12.05
N ASP A 47 -1.70 -8.41 -12.86
CA ASP A 47 -1.80 -9.87 -12.89
C ASP A 47 -0.43 -10.57 -12.85
N ASP A 48 0.61 -9.85 -12.46
CA ASP A 48 1.99 -10.36 -12.39
C ASP A 48 2.15 -11.43 -11.31
N PRO A 49 2.59 -12.66 -11.67
CA PRO A 49 2.71 -13.77 -10.73
C PRO A 49 3.70 -13.53 -9.60
N GLU A 50 4.83 -12.86 -9.86
CA GLU A 50 5.84 -12.58 -8.83
C GLU A 50 5.33 -11.58 -7.79
N THR A 51 4.54 -10.60 -8.22
CA THR A 51 3.84 -9.67 -7.34
C THR A 51 2.89 -10.41 -6.39
N PHE A 52 2.10 -11.37 -6.90
CA PHE A 52 1.22 -12.17 -6.07
C PHE A 52 1.99 -13.13 -5.15
N ALA A 53 3.11 -13.68 -5.61
CA ALA A 53 4.00 -14.50 -4.78
C ALA A 53 4.55 -13.68 -3.59
N LEU A 54 5.00 -12.45 -3.83
CA LEU A 54 5.43 -11.53 -2.77
C LEU A 54 4.30 -11.23 -1.77
N LEU A 55 3.09 -10.93 -2.24
CA LEU A 55 1.95 -10.68 -1.37
C LEU A 55 1.60 -11.92 -0.54
N SER A 56 1.60 -13.10 -1.16
CA SER A 56 1.31 -14.38 -0.52
C SER A 56 2.36 -14.81 0.50
N SER A 57 3.62 -14.39 0.35
CA SER A 57 4.67 -14.62 1.34
C SER A 57 4.47 -13.81 2.62
N GLY A 58 3.70 -12.71 2.57
CA GLY A 58 3.56 -11.75 3.65
C GLY A 58 4.79 -10.85 3.86
N GLU A 59 5.76 -10.88 2.94
CA GLU A 59 6.98 -10.06 2.97
C GLU A 59 6.73 -8.63 2.45
N VAL A 60 5.68 -8.01 2.97
CA VAL A 60 5.05 -6.78 2.45
C VAL A 60 5.46 -5.49 3.19
N THR A 61 6.64 -5.46 3.84
CA THR A 61 7.20 -4.21 4.37
C THR A 61 7.37 -3.20 3.24
N GLY A 62 6.83 -1.99 3.41
CA GLY A 62 6.85 -0.93 2.40
C GLY A 62 5.80 -1.08 1.30
N VAL A 63 4.98 -2.15 1.30
CA VAL A 63 3.88 -2.31 0.35
C VAL A 63 2.64 -1.59 0.87
N PHE A 64 2.08 -0.72 0.05
CA PHE A 64 0.97 0.14 0.43
C PHE A 64 -0.23 -0.64 1.00
N GLN A 65 -0.79 -0.18 2.13
CA GLN A 65 -1.99 -0.67 2.83
C GLN A 65 -1.88 -2.07 3.46
N VAL A 66 -0.81 -2.84 3.24
CA VAL A 66 -0.78 -4.26 3.67
C VAL A 66 0.32 -4.60 4.68
N GLU A 67 0.98 -3.60 5.26
CA GLU A 67 2.14 -3.80 6.14
C GLU A 67 1.83 -4.29 7.56
N SER A 68 0.59 -4.18 8.05
CA SER A 68 0.25 -4.56 9.42
C SER A 68 0.43 -6.07 9.65
N SER A 69 0.78 -6.45 10.88
CA SER A 69 1.00 -7.87 11.24
C SER A 69 -0.21 -8.76 10.93
N GLY A 70 -1.41 -8.26 11.22
CA GLY A 70 -2.64 -8.99 10.91
C GLY A 70 -2.90 -9.12 9.41
N MET A 71 -2.66 -8.05 8.63
CA MET A 71 -2.81 -8.10 7.18
C MET A 71 -1.78 -9.06 6.54
N ARG A 72 -0.53 -9.07 7.01
CA ARG A 72 0.49 -10.04 6.58
C ARG A 72 0.05 -11.48 6.81
N ARG A 73 -0.53 -11.76 7.98
CA ARG A 73 -1.09 -13.07 8.30
C ARG A 73 -2.24 -13.40 7.34
N THR A 74 -3.18 -12.49 7.15
CA THR A 74 -4.32 -12.67 6.24
C THR A 74 -3.86 -12.97 4.81
N LEU A 75 -2.87 -12.23 4.28
CA LEU A 75 -2.33 -12.47 2.94
C LEU A 75 -1.68 -13.86 2.82
N ARG A 76 -0.93 -14.30 3.82
CA ARG A 76 -0.34 -15.65 3.84
C ARG A 76 -1.39 -16.76 3.87
N GLU A 77 -2.47 -16.59 4.61
CA GLU A 77 -3.56 -17.56 4.68
C GLU A 77 -4.42 -17.54 3.41
N MET A 78 -4.64 -16.34 2.85
CA MET A 78 -5.46 -16.15 1.66
C MET A 78 -4.77 -16.58 0.36
N GLN A 79 -3.43 -16.43 0.27
CA GLN A 79 -2.65 -16.73 -0.95
C GLN A 79 -3.28 -16.06 -2.20
N PRO A 80 -3.29 -14.72 -2.29
CA PRO A 80 -3.97 -14.02 -3.36
C PRO A 80 -3.36 -14.34 -4.73
N THR A 81 -4.20 -14.48 -5.74
CA THR A 81 -3.84 -14.79 -7.12
C THR A 81 -4.48 -13.84 -8.14
N ARG A 82 -5.39 -12.97 -7.69
CA ARG A 82 -6.16 -12.07 -8.56
C ARG A 82 -6.34 -10.71 -7.92
N PHE A 83 -6.46 -9.70 -8.78
CA PHE A 83 -6.74 -8.32 -8.39
C PHE A 83 -7.95 -8.17 -7.46
N GLU A 84 -9.06 -8.85 -7.81
CA GLU A 84 -10.29 -8.77 -7.04
C GLU A 84 -10.14 -9.24 -5.59
N GLU A 85 -9.21 -10.14 -5.32
CA GLU A 85 -8.96 -10.63 -3.96
C GLU A 85 -8.23 -9.59 -3.11
N ILE A 86 -7.35 -8.79 -3.73
CA ILE A 86 -6.74 -7.63 -3.05
C ILE A 86 -7.80 -6.57 -2.74
N VAL A 87 -8.69 -6.27 -3.69
CA VAL A 87 -9.82 -5.34 -3.44
C VAL A 87 -10.69 -5.85 -2.29
N ALA A 88 -10.99 -7.16 -2.26
CA ALA A 88 -11.83 -7.77 -1.23
C ALA A 88 -11.16 -7.72 0.15
N VAL A 89 -9.87 -8.07 0.26
CA VAL A 89 -9.19 -8.06 1.57
C VAL A 89 -9.07 -6.65 2.13
N LEU A 90 -8.84 -5.62 1.31
CA LEU A 90 -8.84 -4.23 1.74
C LEU A 90 -10.23 -3.80 2.25
N GLY A 91 -11.29 -4.34 1.67
CA GLY A 91 -12.67 -4.13 2.13
C GLY A 91 -13.02 -4.88 3.40
N LEU A 92 -12.53 -6.10 3.57
CA LEU A 92 -12.82 -6.97 4.71
C LEU A 92 -11.96 -6.66 5.94
N TYR A 93 -10.69 -6.26 5.75
CA TYR A 93 -9.76 -6.03 6.87
C TYR A 93 -10.06 -4.71 7.60
N ARG A 94 -11.23 -4.64 8.23
CA ARG A 94 -11.73 -3.51 9.01
C ARG A 94 -12.58 -4.02 10.17
N PRO A 95 -12.68 -3.29 11.29
CA PRO A 95 -13.57 -3.65 12.39
C PRO A 95 -15.01 -3.94 11.90
N GLY A 96 -15.55 -5.08 12.25
CA GLY A 96 -16.82 -5.61 11.78
C GLY A 96 -16.61 -6.66 10.67
N PRO A 97 -16.37 -6.28 9.41
CA PRO A 97 -16.24 -7.24 8.30
C PRO A 97 -15.09 -8.24 8.44
N MET A 98 -14.11 -7.96 9.31
CA MET A 98 -12.97 -8.83 9.56
C MET A 98 -13.38 -10.24 10.04
N GLU A 99 -14.54 -10.38 10.67
CA GLU A 99 -15.09 -11.68 11.09
C GLU A 99 -15.40 -12.64 9.92
N PHE A 100 -15.60 -12.10 8.70
CA PHE A 100 -15.86 -12.90 7.49
C PHE A 100 -14.60 -13.33 6.74
N ILE A 101 -13.41 -12.87 7.15
CA ILE A 101 -12.15 -13.24 6.50
C ILE A 101 -11.92 -14.76 6.51
N PRO A 102 -12.13 -15.48 7.62
CA PRO A 102 -11.97 -16.94 7.63
C PRO A 102 -12.87 -17.64 6.60
N ASN A 103 -14.18 -17.31 6.55
CA ASN A 103 -15.10 -17.88 5.56
C ASN A 103 -14.68 -17.54 4.12
N TYR A 104 -14.24 -16.29 3.87
CA TYR A 104 -13.72 -15.88 2.57
C TYR A 104 -12.55 -16.75 2.13
N ILE A 105 -11.59 -16.97 3.03
CA ILE A 105 -10.41 -17.80 2.78
C ILE A 105 -10.79 -19.27 2.58
N ASP A 106 -11.66 -19.83 3.42
CA ASP A 106 -12.08 -21.22 3.33
C ASP A 106 -12.86 -21.52 2.04
N ARG A 107 -13.73 -20.61 1.63
CA ARG A 107 -14.46 -20.72 0.34
C ARG A 107 -13.52 -20.55 -0.85
N LYS A 108 -12.59 -19.62 -0.80
CA LYS A 108 -11.56 -19.46 -1.84
C LYS A 108 -10.76 -20.75 -2.06
N HIS A 109 -10.40 -21.44 -0.99
CA HIS A 109 -9.61 -22.67 -1.04
C HIS A 109 -10.46 -23.95 -1.19
N GLY A 110 -11.77 -23.83 -1.33
CA GLY A 110 -12.68 -24.97 -1.46
C GLY A 110 -12.84 -25.80 -0.18
N ARG A 111 -12.45 -25.27 0.98
CA ARG A 111 -12.67 -25.91 2.29
C ARG A 111 -14.09 -25.73 2.82
N GLU A 112 -14.75 -24.65 2.39
CA GLU A 112 -16.17 -24.39 2.61
C GLU A 112 -16.85 -24.21 1.25
N GLU A 113 -18.02 -24.83 1.06
CA GLU A 113 -18.81 -24.68 -0.17
C GLU A 113 -19.40 -23.27 -0.28
N VAL A 114 -19.33 -22.68 -1.47
CA VAL A 114 -19.98 -21.40 -1.74
C VAL A 114 -21.46 -21.64 -1.98
N THR A 115 -22.29 -21.22 -1.05
CA THR A 115 -23.75 -21.32 -1.14
C THR A 115 -24.40 -19.95 -1.31
N TYR A 116 -25.52 -19.94 -2.05
CA TYR A 116 -26.31 -18.72 -2.26
C TYR A 116 -27.74 -18.96 -1.80
N ARG A 117 -28.35 -18.01 -1.11
CA ARG A 117 -29.74 -18.07 -0.69
C ARG A 117 -30.71 -18.17 -1.87
N HIS A 118 -30.30 -17.70 -3.03
CA HIS A 118 -31.01 -17.80 -4.29
C HIS A 118 -29.99 -17.75 -5.45
N PRO A 119 -30.20 -18.52 -6.54
CA PRO A 119 -29.27 -18.56 -7.67
C PRO A 119 -28.98 -17.19 -8.31
N ALA A 120 -29.94 -16.27 -8.29
CA ALA A 120 -29.78 -14.92 -8.81
C ALA A 120 -28.66 -14.08 -8.07
N LEU A 121 -28.20 -14.54 -6.90
CA LEU A 121 -27.09 -13.89 -6.19
C LEU A 121 -25.73 -14.27 -6.75
N GLU A 122 -25.59 -15.40 -7.41
CA GLU A 122 -24.31 -15.90 -7.92
C GLU A 122 -23.60 -14.87 -8.84
N PRO A 123 -24.26 -14.28 -9.86
CA PRO A 123 -23.60 -13.29 -10.74
C PRO A 123 -23.14 -12.03 -10.01
N ILE A 124 -23.69 -11.74 -8.83
CA ILE A 124 -23.36 -10.58 -8.02
C ILE A 124 -22.23 -10.87 -7.03
N LEU A 125 -22.25 -12.07 -6.42
CA LEU A 125 -21.40 -12.43 -5.28
C LEU A 125 -20.31 -13.45 -5.62
N ALA A 126 -20.25 -14.02 -6.82
CA ALA A 126 -19.24 -15.02 -7.20
C ALA A 126 -17.80 -14.54 -6.99
N LYS A 127 -17.50 -13.28 -7.34
CA LYS A 127 -16.17 -12.67 -7.15
C LYS A 127 -15.76 -12.47 -5.69
N THR A 128 -16.70 -12.59 -4.76
CA THR A 128 -16.49 -12.47 -3.31
C THR A 128 -16.90 -13.74 -2.56
N TYR A 129 -16.92 -14.86 -3.28
CA TYR A 129 -17.22 -16.20 -2.73
C TYR A 129 -18.53 -16.24 -1.91
N GLY A 130 -19.57 -15.57 -2.42
CA GLY A 130 -20.89 -15.52 -1.79
C GLY A 130 -21.03 -14.54 -0.62
N ILE A 131 -19.99 -13.75 -0.31
CA ILE A 131 -20.00 -12.78 0.79
C ILE A 131 -20.31 -11.39 0.24
N ILE A 132 -21.22 -10.65 0.89
CA ILE A 132 -21.44 -9.24 0.62
C ILE A 132 -20.24 -8.46 1.21
N VAL A 133 -19.49 -7.75 0.38
CA VAL A 133 -18.34 -6.92 0.78
C VAL A 133 -18.59 -5.47 0.43
N TYR A 134 -19.20 -5.22 -0.74
CA TYR A 134 -19.29 -3.91 -1.35
C TYR A 134 -20.67 -3.30 -1.29
N GLN A 135 -20.73 -1.97 -1.16
CA GLN A 135 -21.98 -1.20 -1.27
C GLN A 135 -22.69 -1.45 -2.60
N GLU A 136 -21.90 -1.54 -3.67
CA GLU A 136 -22.38 -1.80 -5.03
C GLU A 136 -23.05 -3.16 -5.17
N GLN A 137 -22.64 -4.16 -4.39
CA GLN A 137 -23.35 -5.47 -4.36
C GLN A 137 -24.73 -5.33 -3.73
N ILE A 138 -24.85 -4.58 -2.63
CA ILE A 138 -26.15 -4.30 -1.99
C ILE A 138 -27.10 -3.59 -2.96
N ILE A 139 -26.60 -2.58 -3.66
CA ILE A 139 -27.37 -1.83 -4.66
C ILE A 139 -27.82 -2.74 -5.79
N ARG A 140 -26.94 -3.60 -6.32
CA ARG A 140 -27.29 -4.57 -7.36
C ARG A 140 -28.30 -5.59 -6.89
N ILE A 141 -28.15 -6.16 -5.70
CA ILE A 141 -29.10 -7.11 -5.12
C ILE A 141 -30.50 -6.46 -5.03
N ALA A 142 -30.60 -5.24 -4.51
CA ALA A 142 -31.87 -4.55 -4.42
C ALA A 142 -32.49 -4.25 -5.80
N ALA A 143 -31.69 -3.85 -6.76
CA ALA A 143 -32.16 -3.52 -8.11
C ALA A 143 -32.60 -4.78 -8.89
N GLU A 144 -31.73 -5.80 -8.92
CA GLU A 144 -31.93 -6.99 -9.74
C GLU A 144 -32.99 -7.93 -9.13
N LEU A 145 -32.95 -8.13 -7.78
CA LEU A 145 -33.84 -9.07 -7.12
C LEU A 145 -35.15 -8.46 -6.63
N ALA A 146 -35.17 -7.19 -6.24
CA ALA A 146 -36.36 -6.57 -5.63
C ALA A 146 -36.93 -5.36 -6.43
N GLY A 147 -36.33 -5.01 -7.57
CA GLY A 147 -36.89 -4.05 -8.51
C GLY A 147 -36.73 -2.59 -8.11
N TYR A 148 -35.74 -2.30 -7.31
CA TYR A 148 -35.36 -0.93 -7.02
C TYR A 148 -34.65 -0.29 -8.22
N THR A 149 -34.88 0.99 -8.44
CA THR A 149 -33.95 1.78 -9.26
C THR A 149 -32.61 1.93 -8.54
N PRO A 150 -31.50 2.19 -9.23
CA PRO A 150 -30.20 2.38 -8.57
C PRO A 150 -30.23 3.45 -7.47
N GLY A 151 -30.91 4.57 -7.68
CA GLY A 151 -31.04 5.63 -6.68
C GLY A 151 -31.85 5.20 -5.45
N GLU A 152 -32.97 4.49 -5.65
CA GLU A 152 -33.76 3.94 -4.55
C GLU A 152 -32.98 2.87 -3.77
N ALA A 153 -32.18 2.04 -4.44
CA ALA A 153 -31.35 1.03 -3.82
C ALA A 153 -30.27 1.66 -2.93
N ASP A 154 -29.68 2.79 -3.35
CA ASP A 154 -28.73 3.52 -2.50
C ASP A 154 -29.41 4.17 -1.30
N LEU A 155 -30.59 4.77 -1.47
CA LEU A 155 -31.40 5.27 -0.35
C LEU A 155 -31.78 4.16 0.63
N MET A 156 -32.15 2.98 0.13
CA MET A 156 -32.42 1.78 0.95
C MET A 156 -31.16 1.40 1.75
N ARG A 157 -30.00 1.29 1.12
CA ARG A 157 -28.73 0.98 1.78
C ARG A 157 -28.42 1.97 2.90
N GLN A 158 -28.58 3.28 2.65
CA GLN A 158 -28.34 4.32 3.64
C GLN A 158 -29.36 4.22 4.83
N ALA A 159 -30.64 3.96 4.54
CA ALA A 159 -31.67 3.84 5.56
C ALA A 159 -31.45 2.62 6.46
N VAL A 160 -31.07 1.48 5.86
CA VAL A 160 -30.75 0.24 6.57
C VAL A 160 -29.49 0.43 7.43
N GLY A 161 -28.45 1.09 6.88
CA GLY A 161 -27.22 1.40 7.57
C GLY A 161 -27.41 2.29 8.82
N LYS A 162 -28.28 3.30 8.74
CA LYS A 162 -28.57 4.18 9.89
C LYS A 162 -29.44 3.52 10.99
N LYS A 163 -29.89 2.27 10.80
CA LYS A 163 -30.68 1.43 11.75
C LYS A 163 -31.89 2.15 12.35
N LYS A 164 -32.52 3.10 11.64
CA LYS A 164 -33.78 3.74 12.07
C LYS A 164 -34.90 2.72 11.95
N LYS A 165 -35.49 2.26 13.09
CA LYS A 165 -36.46 1.15 13.15
C LYS A 165 -37.59 1.27 12.13
N GLY A 166 -38.24 2.42 11.99
CA GLY A 166 -39.35 2.61 11.05
C GLY A 166 -38.92 2.51 9.58
N ALA A 167 -37.78 3.12 9.22
CA ALA A 167 -37.25 3.05 7.87
C ALA A 167 -36.78 1.62 7.51
N LEU A 168 -36.18 0.91 8.47
CA LEU A 168 -35.77 -0.48 8.28
C LEU A 168 -36.96 -1.39 7.98
N GLN A 169 -38.06 -1.28 8.74
CA GLN A 169 -39.28 -2.07 8.52
C GLN A 169 -39.93 -1.77 7.17
N GLN A 170 -39.98 -0.51 6.77
CA GLN A 170 -40.52 -0.10 5.47
C GLN A 170 -39.70 -0.68 4.33
N GLN A 171 -38.37 -0.61 4.42
CA GLN A 171 -37.48 -1.15 3.39
C GLN A 171 -37.51 -2.67 3.35
N HIS A 172 -37.63 -3.35 4.51
CA HIS A 172 -37.83 -4.80 4.56
C HIS A 172 -39.11 -5.22 3.81
N ALA A 173 -40.25 -4.62 4.14
CA ALA A 173 -41.51 -4.95 3.48
C ALA A 173 -41.46 -4.72 1.97
N ARG A 174 -40.90 -3.59 1.54
CA ARG A 174 -40.73 -3.26 0.12
C ARG A 174 -39.81 -4.26 -0.59
N PHE A 175 -38.64 -4.59 0.01
CA PHE A 175 -37.70 -5.53 -0.57
C PHE A 175 -38.34 -6.94 -0.75
N VAL A 176 -38.93 -7.46 0.30
CA VAL A 176 -39.53 -8.78 0.29
C VAL A 176 -40.71 -8.86 -0.74
N SER A 177 -41.60 -7.86 -0.76
CA SER A 177 -42.67 -7.81 -1.76
C SER A 177 -42.18 -7.70 -3.20
N GLY A 178 -41.12 -6.85 -3.43
CA GLY A 178 -40.50 -6.71 -4.74
C GLY A 178 -39.81 -8.00 -5.21
N ALA A 179 -39.13 -8.70 -4.30
CA ALA A 179 -38.49 -9.98 -4.59
C ALA A 179 -39.49 -11.09 -4.90
N MET A 180 -40.56 -11.17 -4.13
CA MET A 180 -41.65 -12.13 -4.38
C MET A 180 -42.32 -11.87 -5.74
N ALA A 181 -42.52 -10.64 -6.14
CA ALA A 181 -43.03 -10.28 -7.47
C ALA A 181 -42.10 -10.72 -8.63
N ARG A 182 -40.85 -11.10 -8.32
CA ARG A 182 -39.85 -11.65 -9.23
C ARG A 182 -39.57 -13.13 -8.99
N GLU A 183 -40.57 -13.83 -8.46
CA GLU A 183 -40.55 -15.26 -8.25
C GLU A 183 -39.48 -15.76 -7.24
N ILE A 184 -38.96 -14.89 -6.39
CA ILE A 184 -38.07 -15.29 -5.31
C ILE A 184 -38.88 -15.72 -4.10
N PRO A 185 -38.67 -16.94 -3.56
CA PRO A 185 -39.37 -17.41 -2.39
C PRO A 185 -39.24 -16.45 -1.20
N LYS A 186 -40.33 -16.31 -0.43
CA LYS A 186 -40.38 -15.37 0.72
C LYS A 186 -39.25 -15.59 1.70
N ASP A 187 -38.98 -16.82 2.09
CA ASP A 187 -37.92 -17.16 3.07
C ASP A 187 -36.53 -16.76 2.54
N ALA A 188 -36.28 -16.97 1.24
CA ALA A 188 -35.05 -16.54 0.59
C ALA A 188 -34.94 -15.00 0.58
N ALA A 189 -36.02 -14.29 0.24
CA ALA A 189 -36.08 -12.84 0.23
C ALA A 189 -35.84 -12.24 1.62
N GLU A 190 -36.46 -12.80 2.67
CA GLU A 190 -36.24 -12.39 4.06
C GLU A 190 -34.79 -12.63 4.50
N GLY A 191 -34.20 -13.78 4.16
CA GLY A 191 -32.83 -14.11 4.45
C GLY A 191 -31.84 -13.17 3.74
N ILE A 192 -32.07 -12.86 2.46
CA ILE A 192 -31.25 -11.91 1.68
C ILE A 192 -31.30 -10.51 2.32
N PHE A 193 -32.50 -10.04 2.71
CA PHE A 193 -32.62 -8.75 3.37
C PHE A 193 -31.90 -8.72 4.73
N ALA A 194 -31.93 -9.81 5.49
CA ALA A 194 -31.21 -9.93 6.75
C ALA A 194 -29.69 -9.82 6.54
N ASP A 195 -29.15 -10.47 5.49
CA ASP A 195 -27.75 -10.34 5.11
C ASP A 195 -27.40 -8.90 4.72
N ILE A 196 -28.24 -8.24 3.91
CA ILE A 196 -28.08 -6.82 3.58
C ILE A 196 -28.06 -5.97 4.85
N ALA A 197 -28.98 -6.20 5.79
CA ALA A 197 -29.07 -5.42 7.02
C ALA A 197 -27.87 -5.61 7.93
N ALA A 198 -27.27 -6.80 7.95
CA ALA A 198 -26.02 -7.06 8.67
C ALA A 198 -24.84 -6.28 8.06
N PHE A 199 -24.75 -6.23 6.74
CA PHE A 199 -23.62 -5.61 6.02
C PHE A 199 -23.80 -4.14 5.66
N ALA A 200 -25.00 -3.57 5.71
CA ALA A 200 -25.27 -2.20 5.23
C ALA A 200 -24.42 -1.13 5.92
N ASN A 201 -24.04 -1.33 7.19
CA ASN A 201 -23.14 -0.43 7.94
C ASN A 201 -21.67 -0.62 7.56
N TYR A 202 -21.31 -1.77 7.05
CA TYR A 202 -19.93 -2.17 6.80
C TYR A 202 -19.59 -2.20 5.31
N GLY A 203 -20.57 -2.01 4.44
CA GLY A 203 -20.37 -2.03 2.99
C GLY A 203 -19.26 -1.10 2.57
N PHE A 204 -18.26 -1.64 1.85
CA PHE A 204 -17.11 -0.90 1.38
C PHE A 204 -17.36 -0.33 -0.02
N ASN A 205 -16.91 0.88 -0.28
CA ASN A 205 -16.98 1.42 -1.64
C ASN A 205 -15.97 0.69 -2.52
N LYS A 206 -16.47 -0.05 -3.52
CA LYS A 206 -15.64 -0.88 -4.39
C LYS A 206 -14.67 -0.06 -5.24
N SER A 207 -15.09 1.10 -5.73
CA SER A 207 -14.25 1.97 -6.56
C SER A 207 -13.05 2.50 -5.77
N HIS A 208 -13.28 2.91 -4.50
CA HIS A 208 -12.20 3.29 -3.60
C HIS A 208 -11.25 2.11 -3.34
N GLY A 209 -11.80 0.94 -3.02
CA GLY A 209 -10.99 -0.28 -2.81
C GLY A 209 -10.18 -0.67 -4.04
N ALA A 210 -10.76 -0.58 -5.24
CA ALA A 210 -10.06 -0.88 -6.48
C ALA A 210 -8.90 0.09 -6.74
N ALA A 211 -9.10 1.39 -6.52
CA ALA A 211 -8.04 2.40 -6.68
C ALA A 211 -6.87 2.12 -5.71
N TYR A 212 -7.15 1.77 -4.46
CA TYR A 212 -6.13 1.43 -3.47
C TYR A 212 -5.46 0.08 -3.76
N ALA A 213 -6.20 -0.91 -4.25
CA ALA A 213 -5.64 -2.19 -4.67
C ALA A 213 -4.66 -2.05 -5.85
N VAL A 214 -4.92 -1.13 -6.79
CA VAL A 214 -3.95 -0.79 -7.84
C VAL A 214 -2.64 -0.30 -7.24
N LEU A 215 -2.67 0.63 -6.28
CA LEU A 215 -1.47 1.11 -5.61
C LEU A 215 -0.77 0.00 -4.81
N THR A 216 -1.53 -0.88 -4.16
CA THR A 216 -0.98 -2.04 -3.45
C THR A 216 -0.19 -2.93 -4.41
N LEU A 217 -0.78 -3.31 -5.55
CA LEU A 217 -0.12 -4.14 -6.56
C LEU A 217 1.07 -3.42 -7.19
N GLN A 218 0.96 -2.15 -7.52
CA GLN A 218 2.07 -1.37 -8.08
C GLN A 218 3.26 -1.29 -7.12
N THR A 219 3.02 -1.06 -5.83
CA THR A 219 4.09 -1.03 -4.83
C THR A 219 4.67 -2.40 -4.55
N ALA A 220 3.86 -3.46 -4.59
CA ALA A 220 4.32 -4.84 -4.51
C ALA A 220 5.18 -5.22 -5.73
N TYR A 221 4.74 -4.85 -6.93
CA TYR A 221 5.48 -5.05 -8.17
C TYR A 221 6.86 -4.37 -8.13
N LEU A 222 6.91 -3.09 -7.73
CA LEU A 222 8.16 -2.37 -7.60
C LEU A 222 9.10 -3.03 -6.59
N LYS A 223 8.57 -3.53 -5.48
CA LYS A 223 9.35 -4.27 -4.50
C LYS A 223 9.83 -5.62 -5.04
N ALA A 224 8.98 -6.34 -5.79
CA ALA A 224 9.31 -7.63 -6.36
C ALA A 224 10.39 -7.53 -7.44
N HIS A 225 10.25 -6.62 -8.39
CA HIS A 225 11.10 -6.55 -9.58
C HIS A 225 12.25 -5.54 -9.48
N TYR A 226 12.11 -4.49 -8.64
CA TYR A 226 13.08 -3.38 -8.51
C TYR A 226 13.34 -3.03 -7.04
N PRO A 227 13.74 -4.00 -6.21
CA PRO A 227 13.81 -3.80 -4.75
C PRO A 227 14.77 -2.69 -4.33
N VAL A 228 15.95 -2.56 -4.95
CA VAL A 228 16.93 -1.52 -4.61
C VAL A 228 16.36 -0.12 -4.89
N GLN A 229 15.78 0.07 -6.08
CA GLN A 229 15.21 1.34 -6.53
C GLN A 229 14.01 1.73 -5.67
N TYR A 230 13.16 0.76 -5.35
CA TYR A 230 11.97 0.97 -4.54
C TYR A 230 12.32 1.28 -3.08
N MET A 231 13.22 0.49 -2.46
CA MET A 231 13.66 0.71 -1.08
C MET A 231 14.39 2.03 -0.91
N THR A 232 15.25 2.43 -1.88
CA THR A 232 15.90 3.75 -1.89
C THR A 232 14.87 4.89 -1.89
N SER A 233 13.80 4.71 -2.67
CA SER A 233 12.71 5.70 -2.76
C SER A 233 11.91 5.81 -1.48
N LEU A 234 11.59 4.68 -0.84
CA LEU A 234 10.92 4.65 0.46
C LEU A 234 11.78 5.28 1.56
N LEU A 235 13.07 4.92 1.64
CA LEU A 235 14.01 5.50 2.58
C LEU A 235 14.10 7.02 2.42
N SER A 236 14.12 7.52 1.19
CA SER A 236 14.16 8.96 0.90
C SER A 236 12.89 9.69 1.33
N VAL A 237 11.71 9.07 1.14
CA VAL A 237 10.43 9.66 1.53
C VAL A 237 10.23 9.63 3.05
N GLU A 238 10.66 8.56 3.71
CA GLU A 238 10.47 8.35 5.15
C GLU A 238 11.67 8.86 6.00
N ARG A 239 12.68 9.46 5.40
CA ARG A 239 13.95 9.85 6.06
C ARG A 239 13.82 10.72 7.32
N ALA A 240 12.73 11.48 7.43
CA ALA A 240 12.46 12.30 8.62
C ALA A 240 11.96 11.45 9.81
N ASN A 241 11.51 10.22 9.58
CA ASN A 241 11.03 9.30 10.60
C ASN A 241 12.08 8.21 10.88
N LEU A 242 12.85 8.39 11.94
CA LEU A 242 13.96 7.50 12.29
C LEU A 242 13.52 6.05 12.52
N GLU A 243 12.36 5.83 13.12
CA GLU A 243 11.84 4.47 13.38
C GLU A 243 11.49 3.76 12.07
N LYS A 244 10.79 4.43 11.16
CA LYS A 244 10.49 3.90 9.84
C LYS A 244 11.75 3.67 9.02
N THR A 245 12.70 4.61 9.05
CA THR A 245 14.00 4.47 8.38
C THR A 245 14.74 3.24 8.88
N ALA A 246 14.85 3.04 10.19
CA ALA A 246 15.51 1.87 10.77
C ALA A 246 14.83 0.55 10.34
N ARG A 247 13.48 0.53 10.30
CA ARG A 247 12.71 -0.62 9.85
C ARG A 247 12.92 -0.93 8.36
N LEU A 248 13.02 0.11 7.53
CA LEU A 248 13.30 -0.03 6.10
C LEU A 248 14.75 -0.48 5.84
N VAL A 249 15.73 0.00 6.62
CA VAL A 249 17.12 -0.48 6.55
C VAL A 249 17.20 -1.96 6.93
N ALA A 250 16.51 -2.39 7.99
CA ALA A 250 16.44 -3.81 8.37
C ALA A 250 15.79 -4.66 7.25
N GLU A 251 14.78 -4.12 6.58
CA GLU A 251 14.17 -4.78 5.42
C GLU A 251 15.14 -4.87 4.22
N CYS A 252 15.93 -3.83 3.95
CA CYS A 252 16.99 -3.88 2.93
C CYS A 252 17.97 -5.01 3.21
N HIS A 253 18.46 -5.13 4.45
CA HIS A 253 19.37 -6.22 4.85
C HIS A 253 18.72 -7.59 4.66
N ARG A 254 17.43 -7.73 5.02
CA ARG A 254 16.68 -8.98 4.83
C ARG A 254 16.55 -9.35 3.34
N LEU A 255 16.43 -8.36 2.47
CA LEU A 255 16.40 -8.52 1.01
C LEU A 255 17.79 -8.74 0.40
N GLY A 256 18.87 -8.73 1.19
CA GLY A 256 20.23 -8.85 0.70
C GLY A 256 20.76 -7.57 0.04
N ILE A 257 20.12 -6.44 0.28
CA ILE A 257 20.53 -5.13 -0.24
C ILE A 257 21.51 -4.49 0.75
N GLU A 258 22.71 -4.15 0.28
CA GLU A 258 23.70 -3.41 1.04
C GLU A 258 23.23 -1.96 1.27
N VAL A 259 23.22 -1.50 2.54
CA VAL A 259 22.99 -0.10 2.88
C VAL A 259 24.27 0.44 3.49
N ARG A 260 24.95 1.31 2.76
CA ARG A 260 26.23 1.93 3.16
C ARG A 260 26.00 3.11 4.07
N PRO A 261 26.87 3.33 5.07
CA PRO A 261 26.81 4.47 5.96
C PRO A 261 26.88 5.79 5.19
N PRO A 262 26.47 6.93 5.79
CA PRO A 262 26.66 8.23 5.18
C PRO A 262 28.15 8.56 5.08
N ASP A 263 28.51 9.21 3.99
CA ASP A 263 29.90 9.56 3.69
C ASP A 263 29.96 10.95 3.05
N ILE A 264 30.91 11.79 3.49
CA ILE A 264 30.99 13.19 3.08
C ILE A 264 31.37 13.33 1.60
N GLN A 265 32.09 12.36 1.05
CA GLN A 265 32.57 12.38 -0.32
C GLN A 265 31.54 11.83 -1.33
N SER A 266 30.65 10.93 -0.91
CA SER A 266 29.75 10.21 -1.83
C SER A 266 28.27 10.44 -1.59
N SER A 267 27.84 10.66 -0.33
CA SER A 267 26.42 10.81 0.01
C SER A 267 25.79 12.04 -0.62
N LYS A 268 24.55 11.92 -1.08
CA LYS A 268 23.69 13.01 -1.53
C LYS A 268 22.82 13.51 -0.38
N VAL A 269 21.96 14.49 -0.64
CA VAL A 269 20.97 14.94 0.34
C VAL A 269 20.02 13.80 0.69
N ASP A 270 19.43 13.17 -0.34
CA ASP A 270 18.58 11.97 -0.21
C ASP A 270 19.42 10.69 -0.28
N PHE A 271 18.80 9.56 0.08
CA PHE A 271 19.37 8.24 -0.20
C PHE A 271 19.66 8.11 -1.69
N GLY A 272 20.75 7.45 -2.03
CA GLY A 272 21.22 7.27 -3.41
C GLY A 272 21.49 5.80 -3.72
N ILE A 273 21.56 5.48 -5.02
CA ILE A 273 22.00 4.17 -5.50
C ILE A 273 23.40 4.34 -6.07
N GLU A 274 24.28 3.40 -5.74
CA GLU A 274 25.65 3.31 -6.25
C GLU A 274 26.00 1.85 -6.57
N PRO A 275 27.05 1.58 -7.37
CA PRO A 275 27.53 0.22 -7.60
C PRO A 275 27.90 -0.47 -6.27
N ALA A 276 27.55 -1.76 -6.13
CA ALA A 276 28.04 -2.57 -5.02
C ALA A 276 29.57 -2.74 -5.15
N ALA A 277 30.27 -2.90 -4.01
CA ALA A 277 31.68 -3.22 -4.05
C ALA A 277 31.88 -4.65 -4.61
N ASP A 278 32.90 -4.87 -5.42
CA ASP A 278 33.29 -6.20 -5.85
C ASP A 278 33.57 -7.09 -4.63
N GLY A 279 32.69 -8.07 -4.39
CA GLY A 279 32.74 -8.93 -3.23
C GLY A 279 31.72 -8.57 -2.15
N GLY A 280 30.42 -8.57 -2.47
CA GLY A 280 29.35 -8.53 -1.48
C GLY A 280 29.61 -9.56 -0.37
N CYS A 281 29.43 -9.13 0.89
CA CYS A 281 29.73 -9.85 2.11
C CYS A 281 29.35 -11.35 1.99
N ALA A 282 30.33 -12.25 2.19
CA ALA A 282 30.17 -13.71 2.04
C ALA A 282 29.06 -14.31 2.93
N GLU A 283 28.66 -13.60 4.01
CA GLU A 283 27.51 -13.96 4.86
C GLU A 283 26.15 -13.74 4.18
N THR A 284 26.05 -12.78 3.22
CA THR A 284 24.84 -12.54 2.42
C THR A 284 24.65 -13.62 1.34
N ALA A 285 25.75 -14.20 0.83
CA ALA A 285 25.70 -15.24 -0.18
C ALA A 285 25.04 -16.55 0.31
N GLN A 286 25.17 -16.89 1.58
CA GLN A 286 24.52 -18.08 2.18
C GLN A 286 23.01 -17.89 2.44
N ARG A 287 22.53 -16.63 2.62
CA ARG A 287 21.10 -16.32 2.72
C ARG A 287 20.44 -16.14 1.34
N ALA A 288 21.23 -15.90 0.30
CA ALA A 288 20.77 -15.76 -1.09
C ALA A 288 20.24 -17.07 -1.73
N ALA A 289 20.29 -18.18 -1.04
CA ALA A 289 19.74 -19.47 -1.47
C ALA A 289 18.22 -19.61 -1.26
N GLN A 290 17.52 -18.55 -0.85
CA GLN A 290 16.07 -18.55 -0.75
C GLN A 290 15.41 -18.25 -2.11
N PRO A 291 14.25 -18.88 -2.45
CA PRO A 291 13.69 -18.94 -3.81
C PRO A 291 13.15 -17.62 -4.39
N HIS A 292 13.36 -16.47 -3.76
CA HIS A 292 12.89 -15.15 -4.20
C HIS A 292 14.03 -14.16 -4.49
N HIS A 293 15.17 -14.66 -4.97
CA HIS A 293 16.31 -13.81 -5.29
C HIS A 293 16.12 -13.14 -6.66
N LEU A 294 15.85 -11.83 -6.62
CA LEU A 294 15.61 -11.02 -7.81
C LEU A 294 16.93 -10.70 -8.56
N PRO A 295 16.96 -10.78 -9.91
CA PRO A 295 18.11 -10.37 -10.69
C PRO A 295 18.39 -8.86 -10.50
N GLY A 296 19.64 -8.47 -10.25
CA GLY A 296 20.08 -7.07 -10.21
C GLY A 296 20.25 -6.44 -8.81
N ALA A 297 19.82 -7.09 -7.74
CA ALA A 297 20.05 -6.57 -6.37
C ALA A 297 21.53 -6.70 -5.93
N LYS A 298 22.32 -7.56 -6.58
CA LYS A 298 23.71 -7.83 -6.22
C LYS A 298 24.71 -6.78 -6.68
N ASP A 299 24.36 -6.03 -7.72
CA ASP A 299 25.28 -5.08 -8.35
C ASP A 299 25.09 -3.65 -7.86
N LEU A 300 24.09 -3.41 -7.00
CA LEU A 300 23.70 -2.10 -6.53
C LEU A 300 23.61 -2.05 -5.00
N ALA A 301 24.11 -0.96 -4.43
CA ALA A 301 24.01 -0.65 -3.00
C ALA A 301 23.23 0.66 -2.80
N ILE A 302 22.65 0.84 -1.62
CA ILE A 302 22.00 2.07 -1.19
C ILE A 302 22.99 2.86 -0.34
N ARG A 303 23.28 4.11 -0.71
CA ARG A 303 24.06 5.05 0.10
C ARG A 303 23.12 5.88 0.98
N PHE A 304 23.43 5.95 2.28
CA PHE A 304 22.67 6.77 3.23
C PHE A 304 22.79 8.26 2.90
N GLY A 305 21.67 8.99 2.88
CA GLY A 305 21.62 10.41 2.56
C GLY A 305 22.03 11.31 3.74
N LEU A 306 22.75 12.40 3.49
CA LEU A 306 23.14 13.35 4.53
C LEU A 306 21.95 14.02 5.21
N GLY A 307 20.89 14.32 4.45
CA GLY A 307 19.67 14.93 4.98
C GLY A 307 18.87 14.04 5.93
N ALA A 308 19.12 12.73 5.96
CA ALA A 308 18.52 11.80 6.89
C ALA A 308 19.23 11.76 8.26
N ILE A 309 20.42 12.36 8.38
CA ILE A 309 21.16 12.46 9.63
C ILE A 309 20.46 13.46 10.55
N LYS A 310 20.22 13.05 11.79
CA LYS A 310 19.58 13.91 12.80
C LYS A 310 20.28 15.26 12.90
N ASN A 311 19.51 16.35 12.90
CA ASN A 311 19.95 17.75 12.97
C ASN A 311 20.76 18.24 11.76
N CYS A 312 21.06 17.43 10.75
CA CYS A 312 21.63 17.90 9.49
C CYS A 312 20.50 18.51 8.63
N GLY A 313 19.54 17.70 8.20
CA GLY A 313 18.46 18.15 7.33
C GLY A 313 18.93 18.54 5.93
N ASP A 314 18.01 19.11 5.13
CA ASP A 314 18.26 19.38 3.70
C ASP A 314 19.21 20.54 3.47
N GLY A 315 19.08 21.63 4.23
CA GLY A 315 19.91 22.84 4.05
C GLY A 315 21.39 22.55 4.21
N PRO A 316 21.86 22.12 5.39
CA PRO A 316 23.25 21.73 5.59
C PRO A 316 23.75 20.65 4.63
N ALA A 317 22.92 19.64 4.35
CA ALA A 317 23.29 18.58 3.41
C ALA A 317 23.51 19.12 1.99
N GLN A 318 22.67 20.04 1.54
CA GLN A 318 22.79 20.66 0.22
C GLN A 318 24.07 21.49 0.10
N VAL A 319 24.37 22.30 1.13
CA VAL A 319 25.61 23.11 1.18
C VAL A 319 26.85 22.22 1.05
N ILE A 320 26.89 21.09 1.74
CA ILE A 320 28.01 20.14 1.64
C ILE A 320 28.10 19.53 0.24
N VAL A 321 26.99 19.10 -0.33
CA VAL A 321 26.95 18.52 -1.69
C VAL A 321 27.38 19.51 -2.74
N GLU A 322 26.98 20.77 -2.64
CA GLU A 322 27.40 21.86 -3.54
C GLU A 322 28.88 22.18 -3.39
N ALA A 323 29.38 22.32 -2.16
CA ALA A 323 30.80 22.60 -1.90
C ALA A 323 31.72 21.51 -2.48
N ARG A 324 31.26 20.29 -2.57
CA ARG A 324 31.97 19.12 -3.14
C ARG A 324 31.82 18.99 -4.65
N ALA A 325 30.92 19.74 -5.30
CA ALA A 325 30.56 19.52 -6.72
C ALA A 325 31.74 19.71 -7.68
N GLU A 326 32.70 20.61 -7.36
CA GLU A 326 33.87 20.88 -8.18
C GLU A 326 34.96 19.82 -8.02
N SER A 327 35.18 19.34 -6.79
CA SER A 327 36.15 18.29 -6.46
C SER A 327 35.83 17.66 -5.10
N PRO A 328 36.19 16.39 -4.86
CA PRO A 328 36.18 15.80 -3.53
C PRO A 328 36.96 16.65 -2.53
N PHE A 329 36.63 16.58 -1.26
CA PHE A 329 37.43 17.21 -0.21
C PHE A 329 38.75 16.47 -0.03
N SER A 330 39.88 17.16 0.03
CA SER A 330 41.18 16.52 0.21
C SER A 330 41.43 16.08 1.66
N ASP A 331 40.91 16.83 2.60
CA ASP A 331 41.08 16.65 4.04
C ASP A 331 40.06 17.50 4.82
N LEU A 332 40.12 17.43 6.14
CA LEU A 332 39.24 18.19 7.03
C LEU A 332 39.43 19.72 6.90
N ASP A 333 40.64 20.19 6.67
CA ASP A 333 40.93 21.63 6.51
C ASP A 333 40.32 22.17 5.22
N ASP A 334 40.36 21.42 4.15
CA ASP A 334 39.69 21.72 2.89
C ASP A 334 38.17 21.74 3.04
N PHE A 335 37.61 20.77 3.73
CA PHE A 335 36.19 20.75 4.07
C PHE A 335 35.77 22.02 4.84
N VAL A 336 36.50 22.39 5.89
CA VAL A 336 36.20 23.56 6.72
C VAL A 336 36.32 24.86 5.93
N ARG A 337 37.23 24.94 4.97
CA ARG A 337 37.40 26.13 4.11
C ARG A 337 36.31 26.30 3.07
N ARG A 338 35.82 25.20 2.51
CA ARG A 338 34.87 25.21 1.37
C ARG A 338 33.42 25.21 1.80
N VAL A 339 33.11 24.65 2.96
CA VAL A 339 31.72 24.52 3.46
C VAL A 339 31.35 25.77 4.29
N ASP A 340 30.20 26.37 4.00
CA ASP A 340 29.67 27.47 4.82
C ASP A 340 29.18 26.96 6.19
N LEU A 341 30.05 27.05 7.19
CA LEU A 341 29.81 26.62 8.57
C LEU A 341 28.75 27.45 9.31
N ARG A 342 28.25 28.55 8.73
CA ARG A 342 27.09 29.27 9.27
C ARG A 342 25.79 28.49 8.95
N GLN A 343 25.74 27.82 7.82
CA GLN A 343 24.65 26.98 7.42
C GLN A 343 24.78 25.55 7.96
N VAL A 344 25.99 24.98 7.95
CA VAL A 344 26.33 23.73 8.62
C VAL A 344 26.74 24.04 10.07
N ASN A 345 25.76 24.33 10.92
CA ASN A 345 26.01 24.75 12.29
C ASN A 345 26.66 23.64 13.14
N LYS A 346 27.24 24.03 14.31
CA LYS A 346 27.94 23.13 15.23
C LYS A 346 27.16 21.84 15.53
N ARG A 347 25.83 21.92 15.73
CA ARG A 347 24.98 20.75 16.06
C ARG A 347 24.86 19.78 14.88
N ALA A 348 24.75 20.28 13.66
CA ALA A 348 24.78 19.47 12.46
C ALA A 348 26.14 18.79 12.27
N LEU A 349 27.24 19.54 12.43
CA LEU A 349 28.58 19.02 12.31
C LEU A 349 28.88 17.91 13.34
N GLU A 350 28.48 18.10 14.61
CA GLU A 350 28.61 17.07 15.64
C GLU A 350 27.86 15.78 15.27
N CYS A 351 26.66 15.89 14.65
CA CYS A 351 25.89 14.73 14.23
C CYS A 351 26.54 14.05 13.02
N LEU A 352 27.10 14.79 12.09
CA LEU A 352 27.86 14.26 10.96
C LEU A 352 29.09 13.47 11.44
N ILE A 353 29.89 14.04 12.36
CA ILE A 353 31.05 13.37 12.96
C ILE A 353 30.62 12.07 13.66
N ARG A 354 29.59 12.13 14.51
CA ARG A 354 29.08 10.95 15.22
C ARG A 354 28.53 9.85 14.29
N ALA A 355 28.07 10.22 13.10
CA ALA A 355 27.62 9.28 12.08
C ALA A 355 28.77 8.66 11.26
N GLY A 356 30.04 9.00 11.55
CA GLY A 356 31.20 8.55 10.79
C GLY A 356 31.29 9.16 9.39
N THR A 357 30.55 10.24 9.14
CA THR A 357 30.42 10.81 7.78
C THR A 357 31.75 11.36 7.26
N LEU A 358 32.68 11.77 8.14
CA LEU A 358 33.98 12.36 7.82
C LEU A 358 35.13 11.34 7.82
N ASP A 359 34.87 10.05 8.05
CA ASP A 359 35.91 9.02 8.18
C ASP A 359 36.69 8.79 6.88
N SER A 360 36.20 9.28 5.75
CA SER A 360 36.84 9.21 4.44
C SER A 360 37.78 10.40 4.12
N LEU A 361 37.94 11.38 5.04
CA LEU A 361 38.80 12.53 4.88
C LEU A 361 40.23 12.31 5.36
#